data_27f991835b311f7b31740f84926bd9d9
#
_entry.id   27f991835b311f7b31740f84926bd9d9
#
_cell.length_a   1.000
_cell.length_b   1.000
_cell.length_c   1.000
_cell.angle_alpha   90.00
_cell.angle_beta   90.00
_cell.angle_gamma   90.00
#
_symmetry.space_group_name_H-M   'P 1'
#
loop_
_entity.id
_entity.type
_entity.pdbx_description
1 polymer ?
#
loop_
_entity_poly.entity_id
_entity_poly.type
_entity_poly.pdbx_seq_one_letter_code
_entity_poly.pdbx_strand_id
1 'polypeptide(L)'
;MLNTLTVWNFALLEHVQIEFDKGLNILTGETGAGKSILIDALGAMLGRRLTTDMIRTGCEWMRVEAVFSLEQQPAVKEYLHQQLINTDGDELIITRQITAAGRGSILINGSHTTLAVLKKLGTLLVDIHGQNENLSLLKQENQLDLVDGSNQELMKALGEYKKLYAAYREANQALEDKQAACQDYAQRQDMLRWQLQEIESAQLQEGEDEELQRRIDKMTNGEKISRYGSNACQLLYGGGANGIGVVSGLEEAVESLRGLNRFDDSLEGVIEILSEATVQIKEAGYEVRDYMDSLEFDPRLLDQLQSRMDVIDKLRKKYGADVKAVLAHGEKCRKELDSIENYDEDIAQLQQELEEKKQTAAQRAKEISALRQTVAGKLSQGIEKHLQALGMANARFQIQVEPGQELSANGCDKLAILFSANPGQEPRSIQKVASGGELSRIALAIKTVTANRDGSPASMVFDEIDTGIGGRTAQMVAERIAMVAAHRQVLCITHLPQIACMADTHLYISKHVIDNQTSTVIHPLTTGERVNEIARMASGANVSSASLDNAREMIAYAGVKKEEYKKNG
;
A
#
# COMPACT_ATOMS: atom_id res chain seq x y z
N MET A 1 -24.48 -21.19 8.55
CA MET A 1 -24.95 -21.47 9.92
C MET A 1 -24.19 -22.66 10.44
N LEU A 2 -23.89 -22.72 11.73
CA LEU A 2 -23.17 -23.85 12.34
C LEU A 2 -24.13 -25.05 12.49
N ASN A 3 -23.79 -26.17 11.87
CA ASN A 3 -24.60 -27.40 11.96
C ASN A 3 -24.09 -28.33 13.04
N THR A 4 -22.77 -28.60 13.07
CA THR A 4 -22.18 -29.55 13.99
C THR A 4 -20.86 -29.02 14.53
N LEU A 5 -20.59 -29.26 15.78
CA LEU A 5 -19.30 -29.07 16.44
C LEU A 5 -18.85 -30.37 17.09
N THR A 6 -17.71 -30.89 16.67
CA THR A 6 -17.11 -32.08 17.24
C THR A 6 -15.77 -31.75 17.88
N VAL A 7 -15.57 -32.21 19.08
CA VAL A 7 -14.40 -31.90 19.89
C VAL A 7 -13.79 -33.19 20.41
N TRP A 8 -12.47 -33.34 20.27
CA TRP A 8 -11.70 -34.47 20.81
C TRP A 8 -10.55 -33.97 21.68
N ASN A 9 -10.44 -34.58 22.87
CA ASN A 9 -9.33 -34.38 23.82
C ASN A 9 -9.08 -32.91 24.18
N PHE A 10 -10.12 -32.12 24.34
CA PHE A 10 -10.06 -30.71 24.64
C PHE A 10 -10.44 -30.46 26.11
N ALA A 11 -9.48 -30.10 26.94
CA ALA A 11 -9.67 -29.90 28.39
C ALA A 11 -10.40 -31.06 29.06
N LEU A 12 -11.65 -30.86 29.52
CA LEU A 12 -12.47 -31.89 30.14
C LEU A 12 -13.31 -32.70 29.15
N LEU A 13 -13.31 -32.31 27.85
CA LEU A 13 -14.06 -32.98 26.81
C LEU A 13 -13.18 -34.06 26.17
N GLU A 14 -13.58 -35.31 26.30
CA GLU A 14 -12.91 -36.44 25.67
C GLU A 14 -13.30 -36.58 24.20
N HIS A 15 -14.60 -36.80 23.97
CA HIS A 15 -15.20 -36.78 22.64
C HIS A 15 -16.66 -36.32 22.79
N VAL A 16 -16.96 -35.17 22.18
CA VAL A 16 -18.32 -34.60 22.22
C VAL A 16 -18.66 -34.13 20.81
N GLN A 17 -19.82 -34.56 20.34
CA GLN A 17 -20.43 -34.06 19.11
C GLN A 17 -21.75 -33.37 19.49
N ILE A 18 -21.94 -32.16 18.98
CA ILE A 18 -23.10 -31.32 19.22
C ILE A 18 -23.71 -30.93 17.89
N GLU A 19 -25.00 -31.17 17.74
CA GLU A 19 -25.78 -30.69 16.59
C GLU A 19 -26.56 -29.44 17.02
N PHE A 20 -26.58 -28.45 16.15
CA PHE A 20 -27.26 -27.18 16.37
C PHE A 20 -28.32 -26.98 15.30
N ASP A 21 -29.50 -26.53 15.75
CA ASP A 21 -30.62 -26.21 14.88
C ASP A 21 -30.68 -24.71 14.54
N LYS A 22 -31.58 -24.38 13.62
CA LYS A 22 -31.96 -22.98 13.34
C LYS A 22 -32.65 -22.40 14.58
N GLY A 23 -32.56 -21.07 14.75
CA GLY A 23 -33.17 -20.37 15.86
C GLY A 23 -32.31 -20.38 17.12
N LEU A 24 -32.93 -20.51 18.31
CA LEU A 24 -32.29 -20.32 19.58
C LEU A 24 -31.85 -21.66 20.21
N ASN A 25 -30.53 -21.91 20.17
CA ASN A 25 -29.91 -23.05 20.87
C ASN A 25 -29.41 -22.58 22.23
N ILE A 26 -29.91 -23.17 23.30
CA ILE A 26 -29.54 -22.80 24.65
C ILE A 26 -28.82 -23.96 25.35
N LEU A 27 -27.72 -23.62 26.01
CA LEU A 27 -26.91 -24.52 26.79
C LEU A 27 -27.10 -24.22 28.29
N THR A 28 -27.59 -25.19 29.02
CA THR A 28 -27.67 -25.16 30.50
C THR A 28 -26.83 -26.26 31.11
N GLY A 29 -26.68 -26.27 32.42
CA GLY A 29 -25.94 -27.29 33.14
C GLY A 29 -25.21 -26.73 34.36
N GLU A 30 -24.50 -27.58 35.08
CA GLU A 30 -23.78 -27.21 36.30
C GLU A 30 -22.64 -26.22 36.04
N THR A 31 -22.34 -25.35 37.02
CA THR A 31 -21.20 -24.46 37.01
C THR A 31 -19.90 -25.26 36.96
N GLY A 32 -19.01 -24.90 36.04
CA GLY A 32 -17.74 -25.61 35.82
C GLY A 32 -17.87 -26.91 35.01
N ALA A 33 -19.06 -27.25 34.46
CA ALA A 33 -19.27 -28.45 33.66
C ALA A 33 -18.71 -28.41 32.23
N GLY A 34 -18.03 -27.35 31.83
CA GLY A 34 -17.43 -27.26 30.49
C GLY A 34 -18.14 -26.27 29.57
N LYS A 35 -19.07 -25.43 30.07
CA LYS A 35 -19.75 -24.39 29.24
C LYS A 35 -18.76 -23.45 28.60
N SER A 36 -17.79 -22.91 29.34
CA SER A 36 -16.74 -22.03 28.82
C SER A 36 -15.78 -22.76 27.87
N ILE A 37 -15.56 -24.09 28.13
CA ILE A 37 -14.71 -24.92 27.26
C ILE A 37 -15.31 -25.03 25.84
N LEU A 38 -16.64 -25.07 25.74
CA LEU A 38 -17.31 -25.08 24.42
C LEU A 38 -17.12 -23.76 23.67
N ILE A 39 -17.19 -22.63 24.39
CA ILE A 39 -16.89 -21.32 23.78
C ILE A 39 -15.43 -21.24 23.33
N ASP A 40 -14.50 -21.79 24.10
CA ASP A 40 -13.08 -21.84 23.71
C ASP A 40 -12.87 -22.74 22.49
N ALA A 41 -13.59 -23.88 22.40
CA ALA A 41 -13.56 -24.74 21.22
C ALA A 41 -14.14 -24.02 19.98
N LEU A 42 -15.27 -23.32 20.11
CA LEU A 42 -15.80 -22.46 19.04
C LEU A 42 -14.83 -21.35 18.68
N GLY A 43 -14.26 -20.66 19.65
CA GLY A 43 -13.24 -19.64 19.44
C GLY A 43 -12.01 -20.19 18.70
N ALA A 44 -11.62 -21.41 19.00
CA ALA A 44 -10.57 -22.11 18.27
C ALA A 44 -10.89 -22.24 16.78
N MET A 45 -12.13 -22.59 16.44
CA MET A 45 -12.59 -22.70 15.04
C MET A 45 -12.63 -21.36 14.31
N LEU A 46 -12.75 -20.26 15.05
CA LEU A 46 -12.78 -18.90 14.52
C LEU A 46 -11.41 -18.21 14.54
N GLY A 47 -10.34 -18.96 14.82
CA GLY A 47 -8.98 -18.45 14.73
C GLY A 47 -8.38 -17.92 16.04
N ARG A 48 -8.97 -18.20 17.21
CA ARG A 48 -8.30 -17.97 18.51
C ARG A 48 -7.04 -18.84 18.61
N ARG A 49 -6.06 -18.39 19.38
CA ARG A 49 -4.83 -19.15 19.61
C ARG A 49 -5.15 -20.43 20.40
N LEU A 50 -4.67 -21.57 19.89
CA LEU A 50 -4.64 -22.82 20.63
C LEU A 50 -3.31 -22.95 21.36
N THR A 51 -3.37 -23.47 22.59
CA THR A 51 -2.20 -23.72 23.44
C THR A 51 -2.20 -25.19 23.89
N THR A 52 -1.05 -25.72 24.21
CA THR A 52 -0.89 -27.13 24.61
C THR A 52 -1.54 -27.47 25.94
N ASP A 53 -1.74 -26.49 26.80
CA ASP A 53 -2.48 -26.60 28.09
C ASP A 53 -3.99 -26.86 27.91
N MET A 54 -4.53 -26.61 26.70
CA MET A 54 -5.90 -26.97 26.34
C MET A 54 -6.07 -28.47 26.01
N ILE A 55 -4.95 -29.20 25.82
CA ILE A 55 -5.00 -30.65 25.55
C ILE A 55 -5.40 -31.38 26.85
N ARG A 56 -6.37 -32.34 26.76
CA ARG A 56 -6.78 -33.17 27.86
C ARG A 56 -5.56 -33.89 28.47
N THR A 57 -5.48 -33.88 29.79
CA THR A 57 -4.39 -34.54 30.52
C THR A 57 -4.27 -36.02 30.13
N GLY A 58 -3.08 -36.45 29.74
CA GLY A 58 -2.83 -37.82 29.30
C GLY A 58 -3.01 -38.05 27.78
N CYS A 59 -3.41 -37.03 27.03
CA CYS A 59 -3.55 -37.12 25.58
C CYS A 59 -2.39 -36.42 24.85
N GLU A 60 -2.01 -36.95 23.67
CA GLU A 60 -0.92 -36.40 22.85
C GLU A 60 -1.37 -35.32 21.86
N TRP A 61 -2.66 -35.19 21.65
CA TRP A 61 -3.25 -34.24 20.70
C TRP A 61 -4.68 -33.87 21.10
N MET A 62 -5.15 -32.73 20.60
CA MET A 62 -6.56 -32.35 20.57
C MET A 62 -6.98 -31.91 19.17
N ARG A 63 -8.26 -32.10 18.85
CA ARG A 63 -8.87 -31.72 17.60
C ARG A 63 -10.24 -31.10 17.84
N VAL A 64 -10.55 -30.07 17.07
CA VAL A 64 -11.89 -29.48 16.97
C VAL A 64 -12.27 -29.45 15.51
N GLU A 65 -13.51 -29.81 15.20
CA GLU A 65 -14.09 -29.79 13.87
C GLU A 65 -15.46 -29.13 13.90
N ALA A 66 -15.72 -28.24 12.96
CA ALA A 66 -17.00 -27.58 12.81
C ALA A 66 -17.51 -27.69 11.38
N VAL A 67 -18.78 -28.01 11.22
CA VAL A 67 -19.48 -28.08 9.94
C VAL A 67 -20.47 -26.93 9.85
N PHE A 68 -20.35 -26.11 8.80
CA PHE A 68 -21.21 -24.96 8.54
C PHE A 68 -21.99 -25.16 7.25
N SER A 69 -23.27 -24.77 7.23
CA SER A 69 -24.05 -24.60 6.01
C SER A 69 -23.81 -23.23 5.39
N LEU A 70 -23.55 -23.18 4.08
CA LEU A 70 -23.29 -21.99 3.29
C LEU A 70 -24.48 -21.54 2.41
N GLU A 71 -25.67 -22.14 2.56
CA GLU A 71 -26.85 -21.89 1.70
C GLU A 71 -27.17 -20.39 1.52
N GLN A 72 -27.01 -19.58 2.56
CA GLN A 72 -27.34 -18.15 2.58
C GLN A 72 -26.13 -17.28 2.91
N GLN A 73 -24.92 -17.69 2.48
CA GLN A 73 -23.67 -17.02 2.82
C GLN A 73 -22.82 -16.69 1.57
N PRO A 74 -23.29 -15.79 0.68
CA PRO A 74 -22.57 -15.46 -0.55
C PRO A 74 -21.18 -14.86 -0.27
N ALA A 75 -21.04 -14.01 0.75
CA ALA A 75 -19.77 -13.39 1.12
C ALA A 75 -18.72 -14.44 1.57
N VAL A 76 -19.15 -15.51 2.25
CA VAL A 76 -18.26 -16.62 2.63
C VAL A 76 -17.82 -17.40 1.40
N LYS A 77 -18.73 -17.72 0.49
CA LYS A 77 -18.40 -18.42 -0.77
C LYS A 77 -17.43 -17.63 -1.62
N GLU A 78 -17.66 -16.32 -1.76
CA GLU A 78 -16.77 -15.42 -2.50
C GLU A 78 -15.37 -15.39 -1.87
N TYR A 79 -15.28 -15.26 -0.55
CA TYR A 79 -14.00 -15.26 0.15
C TYR A 79 -13.24 -16.58 -0.02
N LEU A 80 -13.91 -17.74 0.09
CA LEU A 80 -13.30 -19.05 -0.13
C LEU A 80 -12.78 -19.20 -1.56
N HIS A 81 -13.55 -18.74 -2.56
CA HIS A 81 -13.13 -18.72 -3.94
C HIS A 81 -11.86 -17.87 -4.16
N GLN A 82 -11.78 -16.68 -3.56
CA GLN A 82 -10.58 -15.82 -3.59
C GLN A 82 -9.36 -16.49 -2.98
N GLN A 83 -9.55 -17.38 -2.00
CA GLN A 83 -8.49 -18.17 -1.36
C GLN A 83 -8.19 -19.50 -2.07
N LEU A 84 -8.82 -19.76 -3.22
CA LEU A 84 -8.69 -21.01 -3.99
C LEU A 84 -9.06 -22.27 -3.17
N ILE A 85 -9.97 -22.12 -2.20
CA ILE A 85 -10.49 -23.22 -1.39
C ILE A 85 -11.75 -23.76 -2.07
N ASN A 86 -11.76 -25.06 -2.37
CA ASN A 86 -12.89 -25.70 -3.03
C ASN A 86 -14.11 -25.75 -2.12
N THR A 87 -15.28 -25.38 -2.67
CA THR A 87 -16.59 -25.37 -2.01
C THR A 87 -17.59 -26.19 -2.80
N ASP A 88 -17.26 -27.47 -3.05
CA ASP A 88 -18.21 -28.38 -3.70
C ASP A 88 -19.41 -28.64 -2.76
N GLY A 89 -20.53 -27.95 -3.07
CA GLY A 89 -21.75 -27.98 -2.27
C GLY A 89 -21.90 -26.81 -1.29
N ASP A 90 -22.87 -26.95 -0.38
CA ASP A 90 -23.26 -25.93 0.61
C ASP A 90 -22.70 -26.21 2.00
N GLU A 91 -21.71 -27.09 2.13
CA GLU A 91 -21.07 -27.42 3.39
C GLU A 91 -19.63 -26.92 3.44
N LEU A 92 -19.26 -26.42 4.61
CA LEU A 92 -17.92 -25.98 4.93
C LEU A 92 -17.44 -26.70 6.19
N ILE A 93 -16.37 -27.48 6.06
CA ILE A 93 -15.76 -28.21 7.16
C ILE A 93 -14.46 -27.49 7.55
N ILE A 94 -14.37 -27.07 8.79
CA ILE A 94 -13.17 -26.50 9.38
C ILE A 94 -12.64 -27.46 10.42
N THR A 95 -11.36 -27.84 10.32
CA THR A 95 -10.69 -28.73 11.27
C THR A 95 -9.45 -28.05 11.83
N ARG A 96 -9.31 -28.04 13.14
CA ARG A 96 -8.09 -27.58 13.83
C ARG A 96 -7.57 -28.67 14.77
N GLN A 97 -6.27 -28.89 14.71
CA GLN A 97 -5.59 -29.84 15.55
C GLN A 97 -4.31 -29.22 16.12
N ILE A 98 -3.96 -29.58 17.35
CA ILE A 98 -2.64 -29.30 17.93
C ILE A 98 -2.15 -30.56 18.66
N THR A 99 -0.85 -30.82 18.59
CA THR A 99 -0.19 -31.92 19.30
C THR A 99 0.51 -31.38 20.56
N ALA A 100 0.83 -32.28 21.50
CA ALA A 100 1.59 -31.94 22.70
C ALA A 100 2.98 -31.34 22.38
N ALA A 101 3.54 -31.65 21.22
CA ALA A 101 4.78 -31.02 20.72
C ALA A 101 4.57 -29.59 20.19
N GLY A 102 3.38 -29.02 20.28
CA GLY A 102 3.03 -27.66 19.83
C GLY A 102 2.84 -27.51 18.32
N ARG A 103 2.83 -28.60 17.55
CA ARG A 103 2.56 -28.57 16.11
C ARG A 103 1.05 -28.45 15.86
N GLY A 104 0.63 -27.33 15.23
CA GLY A 104 -0.75 -27.10 14.87
C GLY A 104 -1.01 -27.29 13.37
N SER A 105 -2.20 -27.77 13.01
CA SER A 105 -2.70 -27.81 11.64
C SER A 105 -4.09 -27.18 11.55
N ILE A 106 -4.37 -26.55 10.43
CA ILE A 106 -5.64 -25.92 10.08
C ILE A 106 -6.03 -26.42 8.70
N LEU A 107 -7.22 -27.02 8.60
CA LEU A 107 -7.78 -27.51 7.36
C LEU A 107 -9.15 -26.88 7.13
N ILE A 108 -9.40 -26.47 5.88
CA ILE A 108 -10.71 -26.02 5.41
C ILE A 108 -11.05 -26.89 4.19
N ASN A 109 -12.13 -27.65 4.27
CA ASN A 109 -12.52 -28.66 3.27
C ASN A 109 -11.33 -29.57 2.87
N GLY A 110 -10.54 -30.02 3.86
CA GLY A 110 -9.38 -30.87 3.65
C GLY A 110 -8.11 -30.12 3.16
N SER A 111 -8.19 -28.86 2.77
CA SER A 111 -7.06 -28.07 2.31
C SER A 111 -6.36 -27.35 3.46
N HIS A 112 -5.02 -27.43 3.51
CA HIS A 112 -4.24 -26.70 4.51
C HIS A 112 -4.33 -25.19 4.30
N THR A 113 -4.51 -24.43 5.40
CA THR A 113 -4.61 -22.98 5.35
C THR A 113 -3.86 -22.30 6.50
N THR A 114 -3.80 -20.96 6.44
CA THR A 114 -3.14 -20.14 7.46
C THR A 114 -4.12 -19.67 8.54
N LEU A 115 -3.59 -19.29 9.71
CA LEU A 115 -4.39 -18.70 10.77
C LEU A 115 -5.03 -17.35 10.35
N ALA A 116 -4.39 -16.59 9.47
CA ALA A 116 -4.91 -15.33 8.96
C ALA A 116 -6.19 -15.54 8.12
N VAL A 117 -6.17 -16.51 7.22
CA VAL A 117 -7.33 -16.91 6.42
C VAL A 117 -8.46 -17.39 7.31
N LEU A 118 -8.15 -18.26 8.30
CA LEU A 118 -9.16 -18.76 9.24
C LEU A 118 -9.78 -17.64 10.07
N LYS A 119 -8.99 -16.67 10.57
CA LYS A 119 -9.50 -15.52 11.32
C LYS A 119 -10.48 -14.68 10.49
N LYS A 120 -10.13 -14.39 9.25
CA LYS A 120 -11.01 -13.63 8.36
C LYS A 120 -12.30 -14.39 8.06
N LEU A 121 -12.18 -15.68 7.76
CA LEU A 121 -13.33 -16.57 7.56
C LEU A 121 -14.22 -16.63 8.80
N GLY A 122 -13.62 -16.78 9.99
CA GLY A 122 -14.32 -16.83 11.28
C GLY A 122 -15.21 -15.61 11.51
N THR A 123 -14.75 -14.41 11.17
CA THR A 123 -15.55 -13.18 11.30
C THR A 123 -16.76 -13.12 10.36
N LEU A 124 -16.76 -13.89 9.28
CA LEU A 124 -17.88 -14.00 8.34
C LEU A 124 -18.89 -15.10 8.77
N LEU A 125 -18.44 -16.10 9.51
CA LEU A 125 -19.26 -17.25 9.89
C LEU A 125 -20.02 -17.06 11.20
N VAL A 126 -19.33 -16.59 12.24
CA VAL A 126 -19.88 -16.52 13.60
C VAL A 126 -19.47 -15.24 14.29
N ASP A 127 -20.41 -14.61 14.95
CA ASP A 127 -20.21 -13.44 15.80
C ASP A 127 -20.34 -13.85 17.29
N ILE A 128 -19.21 -13.84 18.02
CA ILE A 128 -19.20 -14.23 19.44
C ILE A 128 -19.25 -12.98 20.32
N HIS A 129 -20.12 -12.98 21.30
CA HIS A 129 -20.30 -11.92 22.29
C HIS A 129 -20.09 -12.48 23.71
N GLY A 130 -18.91 -12.23 24.29
CA GLY A 130 -18.52 -12.67 25.63
C GLY A 130 -17.48 -11.72 26.24
N GLN A 131 -17.04 -12.06 27.47
CA GLN A 131 -16.20 -11.19 28.32
C GLN A 131 -14.90 -10.67 27.62
N ASN A 132 -14.35 -11.40 26.66
CA ASN A 132 -13.10 -11.05 25.98
C ASN A 132 -13.29 -10.54 24.53
N GLU A 133 -14.50 -10.53 23.98
CA GLU A 133 -14.74 -10.21 22.56
C GLU A 133 -15.57 -8.94 22.29
N ASN A 134 -16.17 -8.34 23.32
CA ASN A 134 -16.78 -7.00 23.20
C ASN A 134 -15.81 -5.92 22.71
N LEU A 135 -14.50 -6.24 22.64
CA LEU A 135 -13.43 -5.40 22.09
C LEU A 135 -13.58 -5.14 20.58
N SER A 136 -14.34 -5.94 19.84
CA SER A 136 -14.55 -5.73 18.41
C SER A 136 -15.36 -4.46 18.12
N LEU A 137 -16.38 -4.17 18.94
CA LEU A 137 -17.18 -2.93 18.88
C LEU A 137 -16.37 -1.68 19.27
N LEU A 138 -15.25 -1.86 19.95
CA LEU A 138 -14.39 -0.76 20.37
C LEU A 138 -13.46 -0.28 19.25
N LYS A 139 -13.28 -1.07 18.18
CA LYS A 139 -12.45 -0.69 17.05
C LYS A 139 -13.20 0.29 16.14
N GLN A 140 -12.54 1.36 15.76
CA GLN A 140 -13.11 2.44 14.95
C GLN A 140 -13.60 1.97 13.58
N GLU A 141 -12.89 1.02 12.97
CA GLU A 141 -13.26 0.41 11.69
C GLU A 141 -14.62 -0.31 11.77
N ASN A 142 -14.85 -1.08 12.84
CA ASN A 142 -16.10 -1.81 13.05
C ASN A 142 -17.27 -0.87 13.38
N GLN A 143 -16.98 0.32 13.95
CA GLN A 143 -17.99 1.35 14.20
C GLN A 143 -18.47 2.00 12.90
N LEU A 144 -17.56 2.23 11.94
CA LEU A 144 -17.92 2.67 10.59
C LEU A 144 -18.78 1.63 9.89
N ASP A 145 -18.36 0.36 9.90
CA ASP A 145 -19.10 -0.75 9.30
C ASP A 145 -20.50 -0.92 9.90
N LEU A 146 -20.67 -0.63 11.18
CA LEU A 146 -21.98 -0.67 11.86
C LEU A 146 -22.94 0.34 11.26
N VAL A 147 -22.50 1.57 11.00
CA VAL A 147 -23.33 2.63 10.42
C VAL A 147 -23.52 2.40 8.94
N ASP A 148 -22.45 2.17 8.19
CA ASP A 148 -22.45 2.06 6.74
C ASP A 148 -23.32 0.90 6.26
N GLY A 149 -23.21 -0.25 6.91
CA GLY A 149 -23.96 -1.41 6.52
C GLY A 149 -25.41 -1.44 7.04
N SER A 150 -25.87 -0.44 7.78
CA SER A 150 -27.26 -0.37 8.24
C SER A 150 -28.21 0.33 7.25
N ASN A 151 -27.70 0.87 6.14
CA ASN A 151 -28.47 1.56 5.12
C ASN A 151 -27.96 1.26 3.71
N GLN A 152 -28.83 0.75 2.83
CA GLN A 152 -28.47 0.39 1.45
C GLN A 152 -28.05 1.60 0.59
N GLU A 153 -28.66 2.76 0.81
CA GLU A 153 -28.30 3.98 0.10
C GLU A 153 -26.89 4.43 0.45
N LEU A 154 -26.55 4.38 1.74
CA LEU A 154 -25.19 4.68 2.22
C LEU A 154 -24.15 3.69 1.67
N MET A 155 -24.48 2.40 1.61
CA MET A 155 -23.59 1.39 1.01
C MET A 155 -23.33 1.65 -0.48
N LYS A 156 -24.37 2.04 -1.24
CA LYS A 156 -24.22 2.42 -2.66
C LYS A 156 -23.35 3.66 -2.81
N ALA A 157 -23.63 4.71 -2.02
CA ALA A 157 -22.84 5.94 -2.03
C ALA A 157 -21.36 5.69 -1.70
N LEU A 158 -21.08 4.82 -0.73
CA LEU A 158 -19.73 4.41 -0.37
C LEU A 158 -19.04 3.62 -1.49
N GLY A 159 -19.79 2.76 -2.20
CA GLY A 159 -19.28 2.04 -3.38
C GLY A 159 -18.84 2.97 -4.52
N GLU A 160 -19.60 4.04 -4.77
CA GLU A 160 -19.25 5.07 -5.74
C GLU A 160 -18.04 5.89 -5.28
N TYR A 161 -18.01 6.28 -4.01
CA TYR A 161 -16.90 7.01 -3.43
C TYR A 161 -15.58 6.23 -3.52
N LYS A 162 -15.58 4.93 -3.24
CA LYS A 162 -14.38 4.08 -3.33
C LYS A 162 -13.75 4.12 -4.72
N LYS A 163 -14.56 4.20 -5.78
CA LYS A 163 -14.06 4.36 -7.15
C LYS A 163 -13.41 5.73 -7.36
N LEU A 164 -14.01 6.79 -6.85
CA LEU A 164 -13.47 8.15 -6.93
C LEU A 164 -12.18 8.29 -6.12
N TYR A 165 -12.15 7.71 -4.93
CA TYR A 165 -10.95 7.70 -4.08
C TYR A 165 -9.81 6.89 -4.71
N ALA A 166 -10.09 5.76 -5.34
CA ALA A 166 -9.09 4.99 -6.08
C ALA A 166 -8.50 5.81 -7.24
N ALA A 167 -9.34 6.51 -8.02
CA ALA A 167 -8.89 7.40 -9.09
C ALA A 167 -8.05 8.59 -8.58
N TYR A 168 -8.40 9.15 -7.42
CA TYR A 168 -7.60 10.17 -6.74
C TYR A 168 -6.23 9.62 -6.31
N ARG A 169 -6.20 8.43 -5.70
CA ARG A 169 -4.94 7.78 -5.27
C ARG A 169 -4.02 7.46 -6.43
N GLU A 170 -4.59 6.99 -7.53
CA GLU A 170 -3.85 6.71 -8.77
C GLU A 170 -3.22 7.98 -9.35
N ALA A 171 -3.99 9.08 -9.43
CA ALA A 171 -3.45 10.36 -9.88
C ALA A 171 -2.36 10.92 -8.95
N ASN A 172 -2.52 10.76 -7.63
CA ASN A 172 -1.50 11.17 -6.68
C ASN A 172 -0.20 10.37 -6.84
N GLN A 173 -0.31 9.06 -7.01
CA GLN A 173 0.86 8.21 -7.24
C GLN A 173 1.56 8.56 -8.56
N ALA A 174 0.79 8.80 -9.64
CA ALA A 174 1.35 9.21 -10.93
C ALA A 174 2.13 10.54 -10.82
N LEU A 175 1.62 11.51 -10.04
CA LEU A 175 2.31 12.77 -9.78
C LEU A 175 3.58 12.56 -8.96
N GLU A 176 3.53 11.77 -7.88
CA GLU A 176 4.69 11.45 -7.05
C GLU A 176 5.79 10.76 -7.85
N ASP A 177 5.44 9.77 -8.69
CA ASP A 177 6.39 9.06 -9.54
C ASP A 177 7.04 10.01 -10.57
N LYS A 178 6.24 10.92 -11.18
CA LYS A 178 6.74 11.91 -12.11
C LYS A 178 7.66 12.92 -11.44
N GLN A 179 7.31 13.40 -10.25
CA GLN A 179 8.12 14.33 -9.45
C GLN A 179 9.44 13.69 -8.96
N ALA A 180 9.41 12.42 -8.56
CA ALA A 180 10.62 11.70 -8.19
C ALA A 180 11.60 11.58 -9.35
N ALA A 181 11.11 11.35 -10.58
CA ALA A 181 11.91 11.35 -11.78
C ALA A 181 12.52 12.75 -12.08
N CYS A 182 11.83 13.83 -11.73
CA CYS A 182 12.29 15.21 -11.99
C CYS A 182 13.43 15.69 -11.10
N GLN A 183 13.66 15.14 -9.92
CA GLN A 183 14.76 15.59 -9.06
C GLN A 183 16.14 15.38 -9.69
N ASP A 184 16.31 14.33 -10.52
CA ASP A 184 17.53 14.08 -11.29
C ASP A 184 17.64 14.99 -12.53
N TYR A 185 16.54 15.53 -13.03
CA TYR A 185 16.53 16.33 -14.27
C TYR A 185 17.00 17.78 -14.09
N ALA A 186 16.81 18.42 -12.95
CA ALA A 186 17.21 19.81 -12.74
C ALA A 186 18.74 20.00 -12.91
N GLN A 187 19.56 19.14 -12.30
CA GLN A 187 21.01 19.17 -12.48
C GLN A 187 21.42 18.83 -13.93
N ARG A 188 20.69 17.90 -14.54
CA ARG A 188 20.93 17.50 -15.93
C ARG A 188 20.60 18.63 -16.90
N GLN A 189 19.52 19.38 -16.67
CA GLN A 189 19.08 20.51 -17.48
C GLN A 189 20.12 21.63 -17.49
N ASP A 190 20.64 22.02 -16.33
CA ASP A 190 21.69 23.06 -16.23
C ASP A 190 22.96 22.64 -16.98
N MET A 191 23.36 21.39 -16.85
CA MET A 191 24.52 20.84 -17.57
C MET A 191 24.31 20.84 -19.08
N LEU A 192 23.13 20.41 -19.54
CA LEU A 192 22.80 20.38 -20.97
C LEU A 192 22.73 21.80 -21.58
N ARG A 193 22.12 22.76 -20.86
CA ARG A 193 22.07 24.18 -21.28
C ARG A 193 23.46 24.75 -21.40
N TRP A 194 24.34 24.49 -20.44
CA TRP A 194 25.73 24.96 -20.51
C TRP A 194 26.48 24.34 -21.69
N GLN A 195 26.36 23.04 -21.91
CA GLN A 195 27.00 22.36 -23.06
C GLN A 195 26.50 22.89 -24.41
N LEU A 196 25.19 23.06 -24.54
CA LEU A 196 24.58 23.59 -25.75
C LEU A 196 25.03 25.01 -26.02
N GLN A 197 25.02 25.88 -25.00
CA GLN A 197 25.48 27.26 -25.12
C GLN A 197 26.98 27.36 -25.51
N GLU A 198 27.84 26.49 -24.96
CA GLU A 198 29.27 26.44 -25.31
C GLU A 198 29.47 26.04 -26.77
N ILE A 199 28.69 25.08 -27.27
CA ILE A 199 28.76 24.63 -28.69
C ILE A 199 28.19 25.71 -29.63
N GLU A 200 27.01 26.26 -29.32
CA GLU A 200 26.36 27.28 -30.16
C GLU A 200 27.14 28.58 -30.23
N SER A 201 27.74 29.03 -29.10
CA SER A 201 28.56 30.25 -29.07
C SER A 201 29.81 30.12 -29.93
N ALA A 202 30.29 28.92 -30.19
CA ALA A 202 31.43 28.68 -31.06
C ALA A 202 31.11 28.77 -32.56
N GLN A 203 29.82 28.74 -32.95
CA GLN A 203 29.36 28.87 -34.35
C GLN A 203 30.13 27.97 -35.32
N LEU A 204 30.27 26.70 -34.98
CA LEU A 204 31.01 25.72 -35.76
C LEU A 204 30.32 25.42 -37.11
N GLN A 205 31.12 25.24 -38.16
CA GLN A 205 30.66 24.79 -39.49
C GLN A 205 31.21 23.40 -39.80
N GLU A 206 30.39 22.55 -40.40
CA GLU A 206 30.80 21.17 -40.75
C GLU A 206 31.99 21.21 -41.71
N GLY A 207 33.09 20.51 -41.38
CA GLY A 207 34.33 20.49 -42.15
C GLY A 207 35.28 21.67 -41.90
N GLU A 208 34.93 22.60 -40.99
CA GLU A 208 35.77 23.78 -40.68
C GLU A 208 37.16 23.38 -40.15
N ASP A 209 37.23 22.34 -39.33
CA ASP A 209 38.49 21.84 -38.78
C ASP A 209 39.46 21.35 -39.86
N GLU A 210 38.98 20.63 -40.87
CA GLU A 210 39.81 20.17 -41.98
C GLU A 210 40.28 21.31 -42.87
N GLU A 211 39.40 22.27 -43.12
CA GLU A 211 39.75 23.45 -43.95
C GLU A 211 40.79 24.34 -43.23
N LEU A 212 40.58 24.63 -41.96
CA LEU A 212 41.52 25.38 -41.15
C LEU A 212 42.88 24.68 -41.05
N GLN A 213 42.89 23.37 -40.80
CA GLN A 213 44.16 22.63 -40.75
C GLN A 213 44.94 22.73 -42.05
N ARG A 214 44.28 22.56 -43.21
CA ARG A 214 44.94 22.72 -44.52
C ARG A 214 45.52 24.13 -44.73
N ARG A 215 44.79 25.17 -44.31
CA ARG A 215 45.26 26.55 -44.36
C ARG A 215 46.45 26.83 -43.47
N ILE A 216 46.40 26.35 -42.22
CA ILE A 216 47.50 26.44 -41.25
C ILE A 216 48.74 25.73 -41.74
N ASP A 217 48.62 24.50 -42.28
CA ASP A 217 49.77 23.76 -42.84
C ASP A 217 50.40 24.46 -44.01
N LYS A 218 49.58 25.03 -44.91
CA LYS A 218 50.11 25.84 -46.08
C LYS A 218 50.85 27.09 -45.62
N MET A 219 50.30 27.82 -44.63
CA MET A 219 50.92 29.04 -44.11
C MET A 219 52.17 28.74 -43.27
N THR A 220 52.19 27.70 -42.48
CA THR A 220 53.37 27.27 -41.68
C THR A 220 54.53 26.87 -42.60
N ASN A 221 54.24 26.22 -43.74
CA ASN A 221 55.22 25.90 -44.72
C ASN A 221 55.72 27.20 -45.45
N GLY A 222 54.81 28.17 -45.69
CA GLY A 222 55.15 29.48 -46.18
C GLY A 222 56.14 30.24 -45.29
N GLU A 223 55.94 30.19 -43.97
CA GLU A 223 56.85 30.79 -42.98
C GLU A 223 58.26 30.19 -43.05
N LYS A 224 58.39 28.88 -43.16
CA LYS A 224 59.67 28.18 -43.28
C LYS A 224 60.37 28.59 -44.58
N ILE A 225 59.62 28.61 -45.68
CA ILE A 225 60.16 29.03 -46.99
C ILE A 225 60.62 30.48 -46.92
N SER A 226 59.84 31.40 -46.37
CA SER A 226 60.17 32.80 -46.16
C SER A 226 61.47 32.96 -45.36
N ARG A 227 61.63 32.24 -44.28
CA ARG A 227 62.82 32.28 -43.45
C ARG A 227 64.06 31.76 -44.14
N TYR A 228 63.97 30.63 -44.86
CA TYR A 228 65.11 30.10 -45.63
C TYR A 228 65.45 31.00 -46.86
N GLY A 229 64.46 31.51 -47.57
CA GLY A 229 64.62 32.39 -48.67
C GLY A 229 65.23 33.73 -48.26
N SER A 230 64.75 34.35 -47.20
CA SER A 230 65.36 35.60 -46.67
C SER A 230 66.81 35.38 -46.23
N ASN A 231 67.14 34.25 -45.63
CA ASN A 231 68.49 33.90 -45.26
C ASN A 231 69.40 33.73 -46.52
N ALA A 232 68.88 33.08 -47.55
CA ALA A 232 69.60 32.94 -48.83
C ALA A 232 69.86 34.31 -49.51
N CYS A 233 68.83 35.16 -49.56
CA CYS A 233 69.00 36.53 -50.12
C CYS A 233 70.03 37.31 -49.27
N GLN A 234 70.00 37.21 -47.96
CA GLN A 234 71.00 37.89 -47.12
C GLN A 234 72.41 37.42 -47.35
N LEU A 235 72.65 36.14 -47.55
CA LEU A 235 73.94 35.58 -47.82
C LEU A 235 74.45 36.02 -49.23
N LEU A 236 73.57 36.08 -50.21
CA LEU A 236 73.93 36.45 -51.58
C LEU A 236 74.24 37.95 -51.74
N TYR A 237 73.36 38.82 -51.19
CA TYR A 237 73.50 40.27 -51.40
C TYR A 237 74.17 41.01 -50.22
N GLY A 238 74.32 40.42 -49.08
CA GLY A 238 74.95 41.04 -47.93
C GLY A 238 74.09 42.06 -47.20
N GLY A 239 74.42 42.33 -45.93
CA GLY A 239 73.70 43.33 -45.13
C GLY A 239 73.53 42.92 -43.67
N GLY A 240 74.04 41.76 -43.22
CA GLY A 240 74.16 41.42 -41.80
C GLY A 240 75.41 42.11 -41.19
N ALA A 241 75.29 42.32 -39.83
CA ALA A 241 76.18 43.17 -39.04
C ALA A 241 77.73 42.94 -39.20
N ASN A 242 78.20 41.93 -39.92
CA ASN A 242 79.60 41.59 -40.09
C ASN A 242 79.94 40.90 -41.43
N GLY A 243 79.10 40.98 -42.47
CA GLY A 243 79.38 40.20 -43.67
C GLY A 243 79.19 40.96 -44.98
N ILE A 244 80.20 40.94 -45.84
CA ILE A 244 80.12 41.29 -47.25
C ILE A 244 79.37 40.17 -47.96
N GLY A 245 78.25 40.48 -48.69
CA GLY A 245 77.55 39.48 -49.47
C GLY A 245 78.40 38.86 -50.55
N VAL A 246 78.05 37.61 -50.93
CA VAL A 246 78.83 36.88 -51.94
C VAL A 246 79.01 37.71 -53.23
N VAL A 247 77.92 38.38 -53.66
CA VAL A 247 77.97 39.26 -54.83
C VAL A 247 78.96 40.38 -54.64
N SER A 248 78.91 41.16 -53.56
CA SER A 248 79.78 42.27 -53.26
C SER A 248 81.24 41.82 -53.06
N GLY A 249 81.44 40.65 -52.39
CA GLY A 249 82.77 40.08 -52.24
C GLY A 249 83.41 39.62 -53.51
N LEU A 250 82.62 39.11 -54.46
CA LEU A 250 83.10 38.76 -55.77
C LEU A 250 83.40 40.03 -56.64
N GLU A 251 82.56 41.06 -56.55
CA GLU A 251 82.77 42.33 -57.22
C GLU A 251 84.10 43.00 -56.75
N GLU A 252 84.36 43.00 -55.45
CA GLU A 252 85.55 43.49 -54.84
C GLU A 252 86.80 42.66 -55.22
N ALA A 253 86.67 41.35 -55.34
CA ALA A 253 87.71 40.46 -55.80
C ALA A 253 88.03 40.70 -57.26
N VAL A 254 86.99 40.86 -58.13
CA VAL A 254 87.16 41.19 -59.57
C VAL A 254 87.84 42.55 -59.74
N GLU A 255 87.46 43.56 -58.96
CA GLU A 255 88.06 44.90 -59.04
C GLU A 255 89.53 44.84 -58.59
N SER A 256 89.84 44.11 -57.52
CA SER A 256 91.23 43.91 -57.02
C SER A 256 92.11 43.19 -58.07
N LEU A 257 91.57 42.13 -58.69
CA LEU A 257 92.27 41.40 -59.75
C LEU A 257 92.42 42.26 -61.05
N ARG A 258 91.46 43.08 -61.39
CA ARG A 258 91.63 44.08 -62.51
C ARG A 258 92.74 45.07 -62.22
N GLY A 259 92.89 45.46 -60.92
CA GLY A 259 94.03 46.27 -60.48
C GLY A 259 95.37 45.60 -60.71
N LEU A 260 95.42 44.28 -60.40
CA LEU A 260 96.64 43.46 -60.62
C LEU A 260 96.87 43.21 -62.11
N ASN A 261 95.88 42.98 -62.93
CA ASN A 261 95.96 42.70 -64.35
C ASN A 261 96.60 43.89 -65.15
N ARG A 262 96.62 45.09 -64.60
CA ARG A 262 97.31 46.22 -65.14
C ARG A 262 98.87 46.07 -65.18
N PHE A 263 99.37 45.12 -64.37
CA PHE A 263 100.82 44.86 -64.22
C PHE A 263 101.20 43.46 -64.73
N ASP A 264 100.26 42.51 -64.87
CA ASP A 264 100.51 41.15 -65.36
C ASP A 264 99.18 40.55 -65.95
N ASP A 265 99.14 40.33 -67.26
CA ASP A 265 98.00 39.90 -68.04
C ASP A 265 97.64 38.41 -67.82
N SER A 266 98.44 37.67 -67.03
CA SER A 266 98.25 36.22 -66.77
C SER A 266 96.95 35.89 -66.04
N LEU A 267 96.28 36.88 -65.46
CA LEU A 267 95.05 36.70 -64.68
C LEU A 267 93.74 37.06 -65.42
N GLU A 268 93.83 37.43 -66.71
CA GLU A 268 92.66 37.85 -67.51
C GLU A 268 91.55 36.77 -67.51
N GLY A 269 91.92 35.51 -67.70
CA GLY A 269 90.96 34.41 -67.70
C GLY A 269 90.34 34.19 -66.34
N VAL A 270 91.03 34.51 -65.23
CA VAL A 270 90.43 34.39 -63.85
C VAL A 270 89.43 35.55 -63.63
N ILE A 271 89.68 36.75 -64.08
CA ILE A 271 88.80 37.91 -64.01
C ILE A 271 87.52 37.63 -64.80
N GLU A 272 87.64 37.03 -65.97
CA GLU A 272 86.53 36.69 -66.85
C GLU A 272 85.60 35.67 -66.14
N ILE A 273 86.17 34.59 -65.60
CA ILE A 273 85.44 33.56 -64.86
C ILE A 273 84.73 34.16 -63.63
N LEU A 274 85.37 34.99 -62.82
CA LEU A 274 84.75 35.59 -61.62
C LEU A 274 83.72 36.67 -62.02
N SER A 275 83.92 37.40 -63.12
CA SER A 275 82.95 38.36 -63.64
C SER A 275 81.65 37.65 -64.11
N GLU A 276 81.80 36.53 -64.84
CA GLU A 276 80.69 35.70 -65.27
C GLU A 276 79.99 35.06 -64.11
N ALA A 277 80.69 34.49 -63.11
CA ALA A 277 80.12 33.96 -61.88
C ALA A 277 79.35 35.01 -61.08
N THR A 278 79.84 36.26 -61.04
CA THR A 278 79.15 37.37 -60.38
C THR A 278 77.79 37.67 -61.04
N VAL A 279 77.70 37.64 -62.35
CA VAL A 279 76.47 37.82 -63.07
C VAL A 279 75.50 36.69 -62.79
N GLN A 280 75.95 35.45 -62.89
CA GLN A 280 75.12 34.28 -62.63
C GLN A 280 74.58 34.24 -61.17
N ILE A 281 75.39 34.62 -60.21
CA ILE A 281 74.95 34.68 -58.81
C ILE A 281 73.95 35.81 -58.58
N LYS A 282 74.11 36.97 -59.29
CA LYS A 282 73.13 38.04 -59.26
C LYS A 282 71.79 37.61 -59.83
N GLU A 283 71.79 36.92 -60.98
CA GLU A 283 70.56 36.37 -61.56
C GLU A 283 69.89 35.41 -60.65
N ALA A 284 70.58 34.40 -60.08
CA ALA A 284 70.05 33.47 -59.15
C ALA A 284 69.45 34.16 -57.89
N GLY A 285 70.11 35.21 -57.43
CA GLY A 285 69.61 35.99 -56.30
C GLY A 285 68.34 36.79 -56.61
N TYR A 286 68.21 37.31 -57.85
CA TYR A 286 66.94 37.92 -58.27
C TYR A 286 65.82 36.91 -58.39
N GLU A 287 66.07 35.73 -58.94
CA GLU A 287 65.06 34.64 -58.97
C GLU A 287 64.58 34.25 -57.61
N VAL A 288 65.46 34.10 -56.58
CA VAL A 288 65.07 33.82 -55.19
C VAL A 288 64.24 34.96 -54.61
N ARG A 289 64.61 36.24 -54.94
CA ARG A 289 63.85 37.38 -54.42
C ARG A 289 62.46 37.46 -55.05
N ASP A 290 62.34 37.31 -56.35
CA ASP A 290 61.05 37.30 -57.06
C ASP A 290 60.17 36.16 -56.56
N TYR A 291 60.73 34.96 -56.27
CA TYR A 291 60.01 33.86 -55.63
C TYR A 291 59.51 34.24 -54.23
N MET A 292 60.36 34.90 -53.42
CA MET A 292 59.98 35.35 -52.07
C MET A 292 58.89 36.42 -52.11
N ASP A 293 58.95 37.38 -53.06
CA ASP A 293 57.96 38.43 -53.22
C ASP A 293 56.59 37.88 -53.72
N SER A 294 56.58 36.70 -54.32
CA SER A 294 55.37 35.98 -54.76
C SER A 294 54.69 35.23 -53.65
N LEU A 295 55.30 35.06 -52.48
CA LEU A 295 54.75 34.37 -51.34
C LEU A 295 53.86 35.31 -50.50
N GLU A 296 52.51 35.10 -50.54
CA GLU A 296 51.54 35.75 -49.61
C GLU A 296 51.63 35.10 -48.22
N PHE A 297 52.50 35.66 -47.36
CA PHE A 297 52.62 35.26 -45.96
C PHE A 297 52.18 36.38 -44.99
N ASP A 298 51.02 36.16 -44.27
CA ASP A 298 50.57 37.10 -43.26
C ASP A 298 50.59 36.39 -41.87
N PRO A 299 51.58 36.76 -41.04
CA PRO A 299 51.69 36.17 -39.68
C PRO A 299 50.46 36.39 -38.83
N ARG A 300 49.73 37.49 -38.95
CA ARG A 300 48.53 37.82 -38.18
C ARG A 300 47.38 36.88 -38.54
N LEU A 301 47.25 36.53 -39.81
CA LEU A 301 46.27 35.59 -40.30
C LEU A 301 46.54 34.17 -39.75
N LEU A 302 47.83 33.75 -39.70
CA LEU A 302 48.22 32.49 -39.14
C LEU A 302 47.83 32.38 -37.64
N ASP A 303 48.12 33.43 -36.85
CA ASP A 303 47.71 33.47 -35.42
C ASP A 303 46.19 33.41 -35.25
N GLN A 304 45.39 34.04 -36.09
CA GLN A 304 43.94 33.98 -36.07
C GLN A 304 43.44 32.57 -36.39
N LEU A 305 43.98 31.90 -37.41
CA LEU A 305 43.62 30.54 -37.78
C LEU A 305 43.96 29.54 -36.67
N GLN A 306 45.16 29.69 -36.06
CA GLN A 306 45.57 28.86 -34.91
C GLN A 306 44.66 29.08 -33.69
N SER A 307 44.32 30.33 -33.36
CA SER A 307 43.41 30.65 -32.26
C SER A 307 42.01 30.05 -32.48
N ARG A 308 41.52 30.09 -33.74
CA ARG A 308 40.26 29.46 -34.10
C ARG A 308 40.32 27.93 -33.98
N MET A 309 41.43 27.32 -34.45
CA MET A 309 41.63 25.88 -34.31
C MET A 309 41.70 25.44 -32.84
N ASP A 310 42.33 26.23 -31.95
CA ASP A 310 42.37 25.97 -30.52
C ASP A 310 40.98 25.91 -29.90
N VAL A 311 40.04 26.76 -30.34
CA VAL A 311 38.65 26.72 -29.90
C VAL A 311 37.99 25.41 -30.33
N ILE A 312 38.19 25.06 -31.61
CA ILE A 312 37.63 23.80 -32.15
C ILE A 312 38.18 22.59 -31.43
N ASP A 313 39.50 22.54 -31.19
CA ASP A 313 40.16 21.42 -30.50
C ASP A 313 39.72 21.29 -29.04
N LYS A 314 39.43 22.38 -28.33
CA LYS A 314 38.86 22.35 -26.97
C LYS A 314 37.49 21.72 -27.00
N LEU A 315 36.62 22.05 -27.94
CA LEU A 315 35.29 21.50 -28.10
C LEU A 315 35.32 20.03 -28.53
N ARG A 316 36.24 19.68 -29.45
CA ARG A 316 36.44 18.28 -29.86
C ARG A 316 36.87 17.39 -28.70
N LYS A 317 37.80 17.83 -27.87
CA LYS A 317 38.23 17.09 -26.69
C LYS A 317 37.12 16.84 -25.66
N LYS A 318 36.11 17.73 -25.60
CA LYS A 318 35.00 17.63 -24.66
C LYS A 318 33.82 16.84 -25.23
N TYR A 319 33.47 17.04 -26.50
CA TYR A 319 32.16 16.66 -27.04
C TYR A 319 32.20 15.70 -28.24
N GLY A 320 33.35 15.52 -28.91
CA GLY A 320 33.43 14.60 -30.06
C GLY A 320 34.76 14.62 -30.79
N ALA A 321 35.01 13.62 -31.64
CA ALA A 321 36.28 13.47 -32.34
C ALA A 321 36.49 14.50 -33.46
N ASP A 322 35.45 15.04 -34.05
CA ASP A 322 35.44 16.00 -35.13
C ASP A 322 34.33 17.05 -34.96
N VAL A 323 34.30 18.08 -35.76
CA VAL A 323 33.28 19.15 -35.72
C VAL A 323 31.87 18.59 -35.92
N LYS A 324 31.70 17.59 -36.77
CA LYS A 324 30.44 16.93 -37.04
C LYS A 324 29.90 16.21 -35.77
N ALA A 325 30.76 15.53 -35.04
CA ALA A 325 30.41 14.88 -33.79
C ALA A 325 30.04 15.88 -32.69
N VAL A 326 30.72 17.04 -32.62
CA VAL A 326 30.39 18.12 -31.68
C VAL A 326 29.01 18.70 -31.99
N LEU A 327 28.70 18.97 -33.28
CA LEU A 327 27.38 19.45 -33.69
C LEU A 327 26.27 18.42 -33.41
N ALA A 328 26.52 17.14 -33.68
CA ALA A 328 25.58 16.05 -33.35
C ALA A 328 25.33 15.95 -31.83
N HIS A 329 26.35 16.17 -31.00
CA HIS A 329 26.20 16.26 -29.57
C HIS A 329 25.31 17.46 -29.16
N GLY A 330 25.50 18.62 -29.76
CA GLY A 330 24.64 19.80 -29.54
C GLY A 330 23.17 19.52 -29.87
N GLU A 331 22.89 18.87 -30.99
CA GLU A 331 21.52 18.46 -31.37
C GLU A 331 20.93 17.45 -30.40
N LYS A 332 21.74 16.55 -29.87
CA LYS A 332 21.30 15.62 -28.83
C LYS A 332 20.94 16.35 -27.53
N CYS A 333 21.78 17.31 -27.11
CA CYS A 333 21.51 18.13 -25.92
C CYS A 333 20.22 18.95 -26.11
N ARG A 334 19.97 19.50 -27.29
CA ARG A 334 18.73 20.23 -27.58
C ARG A 334 17.50 19.34 -27.45
N LYS A 335 17.51 18.15 -28.06
CA LYS A 335 16.40 17.19 -27.96
C LYS A 335 16.14 16.73 -26.54
N GLU A 336 17.19 16.50 -25.75
CA GLU A 336 17.03 16.18 -24.31
C GLU A 336 16.42 17.36 -23.54
N LEU A 337 16.81 18.60 -23.81
CA LEU A 337 16.24 19.80 -23.20
C LEU A 337 14.77 19.98 -23.55
N ASP A 338 14.40 19.84 -24.81
CA ASP A 338 13.00 19.90 -25.24
C ASP A 338 12.15 18.84 -24.55
N SER A 339 12.69 17.63 -24.31
CA SER A 339 11.99 16.60 -23.59
C SER A 339 11.80 16.92 -22.10
N ILE A 340 12.75 17.62 -21.47
CA ILE A 340 12.66 18.05 -20.07
C ILE A 340 11.66 19.21 -19.90
N GLU A 341 11.58 20.15 -20.82
CA GLU A 341 10.60 21.24 -20.78
C GLU A 341 9.15 20.74 -20.87
N ASN A 342 8.88 19.69 -21.65
CA ASN A 342 7.59 19.02 -21.69
C ASN A 342 7.19 18.36 -20.36
N TYR A 343 8.16 18.00 -19.48
CA TYR A 343 7.86 17.45 -18.16
C TYR A 343 7.19 18.44 -17.22
N ASP A 344 7.56 19.71 -17.26
CA ASP A 344 6.95 20.75 -16.41
C ASP A 344 5.48 20.97 -16.78
N GLU A 345 5.15 20.93 -18.09
CA GLU A 345 3.77 20.99 -18.56
C GLU A 345 2.97 19.75 -18.14
N ASP A 346 3.56 18.56 -18.26
CA ASP A 346 2.94 17.30 -17.82
C ASP A 346 2.65 17.30 -16.29
N ILE A 347 3.60 17.81 -15.48
CA ILE A 347 3.41 17.95 -14.02
C ILE A 347 2.26 18.92 -13.71
N ALA A 348 2.18 20.04 -14.39
CA ALA A 348 1.10 21.00 -14.20
C ALA A 348 -0.27 20.38 -14.55
N GLN A 349 -0.34 19.60 -15.63
CA GLN A 349 -1.56 18.87 -16.00
C GLN A 349 -1.93 17.82 -14.93
N LEU A 350 -0.96 17.01 -14.48
CA LEU A 350 -1.20 16.01 -13.43
C LEU A 350 -1.64 16.65 -12.11
N GLN A 351 -1.10 17.81 -11.76
CA GLN A 351 -1.53 18.56 -10.57
C GLN A 351 -2.97 19.04 -10.70
N GLN A 352 -3.36 19.53 -11.87
CA GLN A 352 -4.75 19.94 -12.13
C GLN A 352 -5.69 18.75 -12.04
N GLU A 353 -5.36 17.64 -12.71
CA GLU A 353 -6.15 16.40 -12.66
C GLU A 353 -6.30 15.86 -11.22
N LEU A 354 -5.21 15.91 -10.44
CA LEU A 354 -5.22 15.49 -9.04
C LEU A 354 -6.18 16.35 -8.22
N GLU A 355 -6.14 17.67 -8.40
CA GLU A 355 -7.00 18.59 -7.65
C GLU A 355 -8.49 18.41 -8.03
N GLU A 356 -8.81 18.20 -9.31
CA GLU A 356 -10.17 17.92 -9.77
C GLU A 356 -10.71 16.60 -9.19
N LYS A 357 -9.91 15.52 -9.22
CA LYS A 357 -10.27 14.22 -8.64
C LYS A 357 -10.41 14.31 -7.12
N LYS A 358 -9.54 15.06 -6.45
CA LYS A 358 -9.61 15.32 -5.00
C LYS A 358 -10.88 16.07 -4.62
N GLN A 359 -11.23 17.12 -5.34
CA GLN A 359 -12.46 17.89 -5.09
C GLN A 359 -13.71 17.04 -5.29
N THR A 360 -13.74 16.22 -6.34
CA THR A 360 -14.84 15.30 -6.63
C THR A 360 -15.00 14.27 -5.50
N ALA A 361 -13.89 13.65 -5.06
CA ALA A 361 -13.91 12.71 -3.96
C ALA A 361 -14.29 13.39 -2.63
N ALA A 362 -13.80 14.60 -2.35
CA ALA A 362 -14.14 15.37 -1.15
C ALA A 362 -15.63 15.77 -1.11
N GLN A 363 -16.20 16.15 -2.23
CA GLN A 363 -17.63 16.46 -2.32
C GLN A 363 -18.48 15.21 -2.01
N ARG A 364 -18.11 14.06 -2.59
CA ARG A 364 -18.82 12.81 -2.32
C ARG A 364 -18.65 12.35 -0.87
N ALA A 365 -17.47 12.56 -0.27
CA ALA A 365 -17.23 12.28 1.14
C ALA A 365 -18.14 13.13 2.06
N LYS A 366 -18.38 14.41 1.74
CA LYS A 366 -19.31 15.26 2.50
C LYS A 366 -20.76 14.76 2.42
N GLU A 367 -21.20 14.28 1.26
CA GLU A 367 -22.54 13.69 1.10
C GLU A 367 -22.67 12.42 1.95
N ILE A 368 -21.65 11.56 1.95
CA ILE A 368 -21.59 10.36 2.80
C ILE A 368 -21.64 10.76 4.28
N SER A 369 -20.92 11.79 4.70
CA SER A 369 -20.92 12.29 6.07
C SER A 369 -22.32 12.72 6.53
N ALA A 370 -23.07 13.44 5.68
CA ALA A 370 -24.45 13.83 5.97
C ALA A 370 -25.40 12.61 6.07
N LEU A 371 -25.24 11.63 5.18
CA LEU A 371 -25.99 10.38 5.25
C LEU A 371 -25.67 9.61 6.53
N ARG A 372 -24.38 9.48 6.87
CA ARG A 372 -23.93 8.84 8.12
C ARG A 372 -24.52 9.49 9.36
N GLN A 373 -24.54 10.83 9.44
CA GLN A 373 -25.15 11.54 10.57
C GLN A 373 -26.63 11.17 10.72
N THR A 374 -27.37 11.14 9.62
CA THR A 374 -28.79 10.77 9.61
C THR A 374 -29.01 9.32 10.08
N VAL A 375 -28.22 8.40 9.54
CA VAL A 375 -28.28 6.98 9.85
C VAL A 375 -27.85 6.72 11.30
N ALA A 376 -26.75 7.35 11.75
CA ALA A 376 -26.25 7.27 13.12
C ALA A 376 -27.29 7.75 14.15
N GLY A 377 -28.02 8.83 13.83
CA GLY A 377 -29.11 9.33 14.66
C GLY A 377 -30.27 8.31 14.81
N LYS A 378 -30.71 7.71 13.70
CA LYS A 378 -31.75 6.66 13.72
C LYS A 378 -31.31 5.42 14.48
N LEU A 379 -30.08 4.96 14.24
CA LEU A 379 -29.50 3.81 14.95
C LEU A 379 -29.39 4.09 16.47
N SER A 380 -28.90 5.26 16.84
CA SER A 380 -28.77 5.67 18.25
C SER A 380 -30.11 5.57 18.97
N GLN A 381 -31.18 6.14 18.39
CA GLN A 381 -32.53 6.08 18.95
C GLN A 381 -33.07 4.66 19.04
N GLY A 382 -32.84 3.84 18.00
CA GLY A 382 -33.25 2.43 18.00
C GLY A 382 -32.55 1.64 19.10
N ILE A 383 -31.24 1.77 19.20
CA ILE A 383 -30.42 1.08 20.21
C ILE A 383 -30.82 1.54 21.62
N GLU A 384 -31.02 2.84 21.84
CA GLU A 384 -31.42 3.38 23.15
C GLU A 384 -32.76 2.79 23.62
N LYS A 385 -33.77 2.68 22.74
CA LYS A 385 -35.06 2.02 23.07
C LYS A 385 -34.85 0.58 23.48
N HIS A 386 -33.95 -0.17 22.82
CA HIS A 386 -33.67 -1.55 23.20
C HIS A 386 -32.90 -1.64 24.52
N LEU A 387 -31.97 -0.72 24.80
CA LEU A 387 -31.27 -0.66 26.10
C LEU A 387 -32.22 -0.35 27.24
N GLN A 388 -33.15 0.57 27.06
CA GLN A 388 -34.20 0.84 28.04
C GLN A 388 -35.07 -0.40 28.31
N ALA A 389 -35.44 -1.15 27.27
CA ALA A 389 -36.16 -2.41 27.40
C ALA A 389 -35.32 -3.54 28.02
N LEU A 390 -33.99 -3.46 28.03
CA LEU A 390 -33.05 -4.38 28.68
C LEU A 390 -32.76 -4.00 30.14
N GLY A 391 -33.64 -3.20 30.77
CA GLY A 391 -33.53 -2.82 32.17
C GLY A 391 -32.58 -1.65 32.45
N MET A 392 -32.12 -0.95 31.38
CA MET A 392 -31.28 0.24 31.49
C MET A 392 -32.12 1.51 31.19
N ALA A 393 -33.17 1.74 32.04
CA ALA A 393 -34.20 2.73 31.79
C ALA A 393 -33.71 4.16 31.50
N ASN A 394 -32.55 4.53 32.01
CA ASN A 394 -31.95 5.85 31.88
C ASN A 394 -30.73 5.86 30.92
N ALA A 395 -30.50 4.74 30.24
CA ALA A 395 -29.37 4.65 29.31
C ALA A 395 -29.47 5.69 28.18
N ARG A 396 -28.38 6.36 27.89
CA ARG A 396 -28.19 7.19 26.71
C ARG A 396 -27.14 6.57 25.82
N PHE A 397 -27.46 6.48 24.55
CA PHE A 397 -26.58 5.90 23.54
C PHE A 397 -26.53 6.83 22.33
N GLN A 398 -25.33 7.23 21.95
CA GLN A 398 -25.12 8.15 20.83
C GLN A 398 -23.97 7.67 19.96
N ILE A 399 -24.20 7.64 18.66
CA ILE A 399 -23.15 7.48 17.64
C ILE A 399 -22.84 8.88 17.13
N GLN A 400 -21.66 9.39 17.47
CA GLN A 400 -21.17 10.69 17.04
C GLN A 400 -20.36 10.50 15.76
N VAL A 401 -20.67 11.29 14.74
CA VAL A 401 -19.96 11.35 13.46
C VAL A 401 -19.18 12.65 13.41
N GLU A 402 -17.85 12.56 13.42
CA GLU A 402 -16.93 13.69 13.37
C GLU A 402 -16.31 13.75 11.97
N PRO A 403 -16.62 14.77 11.15
CA PRO A 403 -15.98 14.94 9.85
C PRO A 403 -14.50 15.22 10.01
N GLY A 404 -13.65 14.44 9.36
CA GLY A 404 -12.21 14.68 9.27
C GLY A 404 -11.85 15.53 8.06
N GLN A 405 -10.59 15.92 7.97
CA GLN A 405 -10.05 16.69 6.84
C GLN A 405 -9.39 15.81 5.78
N GLU A 406 -8.91 14.63 6.17
CA GLU A 406 -8.20 13.71 5.28
C GLU A 406 -9.14 12.69 4.67
N LEU A 407 -9.02 12.51 3.36
CA LEU A 407 -9.74 11.48 2.63
C LEU A 407 -9.11 10.12 2.89
N SER A 408 -9.96 9.12 3.16
CA SER A 408 -9.56 7.72 3.30
C SER A 408 -10.40 6.84 2.37
N ALA A 409 -10.09 5.57 2.27
CA ALA A 409 -10.86 4.60 1.47
C ALA A 409 -12.34 4.48 1.90
N ASN A 410 -12.66 4.88 3.15
CA ASN A 410 -13.99 4.81 3.73
C ASN A 410 -14.62 6.19 3.98
N GLY A 411 -14.16 7.24 3.31
CA GLY A 411 -14.61 8.61 3.53
C GLY A 411 -13.65 9.40 4.43
N CYS A 412 -14.14 10.50 5.00
CA CYS A 412 -13.34 11.36 5.89
C CYS A 412 -13.76 11.29 7.36
N ASP A 413 -14.83 10.55 7.70
CA ASP A 413 -15.41 10.61 9.03
C ASP A 413 -14.70 9.71 10.04
N LYS A 414 -14.68 10.18 11.28
CA LYS A 414 -14.38 9.38 12.47
C LYS A 414 -15.67 9.15 13.25
N LEU A 415 -15.88 7.93 13.71
CA LEU A 415 -17.03 7.60 14.54
C LEU A 415 -16.61 7.37 15.99
N ALA A 416 -17.46 7.84 16.92
CA ALA A 416 -17.32 7.56 18.33
C ALA A 416 -18.67 7.11 18.88
N ILE A 417 -18.70 5.92 19.51
CA ILE A 417 -19.86 5.44 20.24
C ILE A 417 -19.75 5.93 21.69
N LEU A 418 -20.72 6.73 22.09
CA LEU A 418 -20.83 7.30 23.43
C LEU A 418 -21.99 6.65 24.18
N PHE A 419 -21.77 6.33 25.43
CA PHE A 419 -22.74 5.66 26.30
C PHE A 419 -22.73 6.23 27.73
N SER A 420 -23.91 6.30 28.33
CA SER A 420 -24.12 6.55 29.74
C SER A 420 -25.24 5.65 30.27
N ALA A 421 -25.00 4.97 31.39
CA ALA A 421 -26.00 4.12 32.04
C ALA A 421 -26.91 4.88 33.01
N ASN A 422 -26.41 6.01 33.56
CA ASN A 422 -27.07 6.69 34.67
C ASN A 422 -27.54 8.11 34.28
N PRO A 423 -28.65 8.59 34.82
CA PRO A 423 -29.11 9.97 34.60
C PRO A 423 -28.12 10.96 35.19
N GLY A 424 -27.91 12.08 34.45
CA GLY A 424 -27.02 13.14 34.89
C GLY A 424 -25.54 12.93 34.65
N GLN A 425 -25.14 11.77 34.12
CA GLN A 425 -23.78 11.53 33.63
C GLN A 425 -23.68 11.82 32.14
N GLU A 426 -22.65 12.56 31.73
CA GLU A 426 -22.37 12.77 30.32
C GLU A 426 -21.98 11.44 29.62
N PRO A 427 -22.50 11.19 28.41
CA PRO A 427 -22.10 10.03 27.65
C PRO A 427 -20.58 10.01 27.41
N ARG A 428 -19.94 8.89 27.69
CA ARG A 428 -18.50 8.66 27.52
C ARG A 428 -18.26 7.58 26.49
N SER A 429 -17.07 7.55 25.92
CA SER A 429 -16.69 6.50 24.98
C SER A 429 -16.98 5.11 25.56
N ILE A 430 -17.63 4.27 24.79
CA ILE A 430 -17.95 2.88 25.14
C ILE A 430 -16.73 2.09 25.64
N GLN A 431 -15.52 2.48 25.20
CA GLN A 431 -14.24 1.89 25.64
C GLN A 431 -13.97 2.08 27.15
N LYS A 432 -14.64 3.05 27.79
CA LYS A 432 -14.51 3.37 29.21
C LYS A 432 -15.65 2.80 30.05
N VAL A 433 -16.53 1.99 29.46
CA VAL A 433 -17.62 1.31 30.17
C VAL A 433 -17.03 0.17 31.00
N ALA A 434 -17.29 0.19 32.31
CA ALA A 434 -16.56 -0.64 33.25
C ALA A 434 -17.14 -2.04 33.46
N SER A 435 -18.41 -2.31 33.07
CA SER A 435 -19.12 -3.56 33.37
C SER A 435 -19.26 -4.46 32.13
N GLY A 436 -18.76 -5.69 32.21
CA GLY A 436 -18.95 -6.71 31.17
C GLY A 436 -20.43 -6.98 30.84
N GLY A 437 -21.29 -7.04 31.84
CA GLY A 437 -22.73 -7.22 31.63
C GLY A 437 -23.41 -6.04 30.92
N GLU A 438 -22.94 -4.79 31.13
CA GLU A 438 -23.45 -3.63 30.39
C GLU A 438 -23.02 -3.70 28.93
N LEU A 439 -21.76 -4.05 28.64
CA LEU A 439 -21.26 -4.22 27.29
C LEU A 439 -22.01 -5.33 26.54
N SER A 440 -22.32 -6.46 27.21
CA SER A 440 -23.08 -7.54 26.59
C SER A 440 -24.52 -7.11 26.25
N ARG A 441 -25.18 -6.31 27.11
CA ARG A 441 -26.51 -5.75 26.82
C ARG A 441 -26.47 -4.70 25.70
N ILE A 442 -25.43 -3.87 25.64
CA ILE A 442 -25.21 -2.93 24.53
C ILE A 442 -25.03 -3.70 23.21
N ALA A 443 -24.20 -4.74 23.24
CA ALA A 443 -24.00 -5.60 22.07
C ALA A 443 -25.33 -6.24 21.62
N LEU A 444 -26.13 -6.78 22.55
CA LEU A 444 -27.45 -7.34 22.24
C LEU A 444 -28.39 -6.28 21.64
N ALA A 445 -28.43 -5.06 22.20
CA ALA A 445 -29.27 -3.98 21.69
C ALA A 445 -28.87 -3.60 20.26
N ILE A 446 -27.57 -3.46 19.98
CA ILE A 446 -27.04 -3.21 18.65
C ILE A 446 -27.45 -4.34 17.70
N LYS A 447 -27.25 -5.58 18.09
CA LYS A 447 -27.58 -6.75 17.24
C LYS A 447 -29.09 -6.90 17.02
N THR A 448 -29.91 -6.54 17.97
CA THR A 448 -31.36 -6.54 17.78
C THR A 448 -31.79 -5.53 16.69
N VAL A 449 -31.18 -4.34 16.68
CA VAL A 449 -31.47 -3.31 15.65
C VAL A 449 -30.89 -3.69 14.29
N THR A 450 -29.81 -4.44 14.24
CA THR A 450 -29.10 -4.81 13.00
C THR A 450 -29.34 -6.26 12.56
N ALA A 451 -30.28 -6.98 13.18
CA ALA A 451 -30.51 -8.41 12.91
C ALA A 451 -30.86 -8.71 11.46
N ASN A 452 -31.59 -7.82 10.79
CA ASN A 452 -32.04 -7.99 9.40
C ASN A 452 -31.02 -7.46 8.37
N ARG A 453 -29.78 -7.17 8.78
CA ARG A 453 -28.77 -6.60 7.91
C ARG A 453 -28.18 -7.68 6.99
N ASP A 454 -28.11 -7.39 5.68
CA ASP A 454 -27.42 -8.23 4.70
C ASP A 454 -25.91 -8.33 5.01
N GLY A 455 -25.35 -9.52 4.80
CA GLY A 455 -23.91 -9.76 5.00
C GLY A 455 -23.44 -9.94 6.45
N SER A 456 -24.33 -9.93 7.45
CA SER A 456 -23.97 -10.30 8.81
C SER A 456 -23.80 -11.82 8.97
N PRO A 457 -22.94 -12.29 9.91
CA PRO A 457 -22.75 -13.71 10.18
C PRO A 457 -24.06 -14.45 10.45
N ALA A 458 -24.19 -15.67 9.94
CA ALA A 458 -25.40 -16.47 10.08
C ALA A 458 -25.63 -16.96 11.51
N SER A 459 -24.56 -17.09 12.30
CA SER A 459 -24.61 -17.60 13.68
C SER A 459 -24.08 -16.55 14.65
N MET A 460 -24.73 -16.42 15.79
CA MET A 460 -24.34 -15.55 16.91
C MET A 460 -24.20 -16.36 18.17
N VAL A 461 -23.22 -16.04 19.01
CA VAL A 461 -22.98 -16.69 20.28
C VAL A 461 -23.03 -15.65 21.40
N PHE A 462 -23.88 -15.84 22.37
CA PHE A 462 -23.96 -15.02 23.58
C PHE A 462 -23.48 -15.80 24.80
N ASP A 463 -22.42 -15.30 25.41
CA ASP A 463 -21.89 -15.80 26.67
C ASP A 463 -22.01 -14.73 27.77
N GLU A 464 -22.29 -15.14 29.00
CA GLU A 464 -22.41 -14.27 30.18
C GLU A 464 -23.41 -13.10 30.04
N ILE A 465 -24.37 -13.17 29.13
CA ILE A 465 -25.36 -12.11 28.91
C ILE A 465 -26.30 -11.94 30.11
N ASP A 466 -26.39 -12.95 30.93
CA ASP A 466 -27.19 -13.06 32.15
C ASP A 466 -26.44 -12.65 33.42
N THR A 467 -25.19 -12.21 33.33
CA THR A 467 -24.40 -11.77 34.48
C THR A 467 -24.97 -10.49 35.10
N GLY A 468 -25.30 -10.57 36.41
CA GLY A 468 -25.80 -9.43 37.18
C GLY A 468 -27.25 -9.04 36.89
N ILE A 469 -28.02 -9.91 36.24
CA ILE A 469 -29.45 -9.68 35.99
C ILE A 469 -30.30 -10.82 36.56
N GLY A 470 -31.56 -10.52 36.83
CA GLY A 470 -32.56 -11.51 37.32
C GLY A 470 -33.99 -10.98 37.17
N GLY A 471 -34.95 -11.78 37.49
CA GLY A 471 -36.36 -11.42 37.50
C GLY A 471 -36.85 -10.82 36.17
N ARG A 472 -37.44 -9.63 36.22
CA ARG A 472 -38.01 -8.94 35.04
C ARG A 472 -36.99 -8.61 33.99
N THR A 473 -35.75 -8.21 34.36
CA THR A 473 -34.68 -7.88 33.40
C THR A 473 -34.26 -9.13 32.63
N ALA A 474 -34.15 -10.28 33.29
CA ALA A 474 -33.84 -11.55 32.62
C ALA A 474 -34.89 -11.92 31.55
N GLN A 475 -36.19 -11.70 31.87
CA GLN A 475 -37.28 -11.91 30.92
C GLN A 475 -37.13 -10.99 29.67
N MET A 476 -36.84 -9.71 29.90
CA MET A 476 -36.62 -8.75 28.79
C MET A 476 -35.44 -9.13 27.90
N VAL A 477 -34.32 -9.60 28.52
CA VAL A 477 -33.15 -10.10 27.78
C VAL A 477 -33.52 -11.34 26.96
N ALA A 478 -34.24 -12.28 27.55
CA ALA A 478 -34.72 -13.50 26.92
C ALA A 478 -35.56 -13.22 25.66
N GLU A 479 -36.47 -12.25 25.76
CA GLU A 479 -37.31 -11.82 24.63
C GLU A 479 -36.47 -11.19 23.51
N ARG A 480 -35.46 -10.38 23.83
CA ARG A 480 -34.56 -9.77 22.81
C ARG A 480 -33.69 -10.81 22.11
N ILE A 481 -33.18 -11.80 22.87
CA ILE A 481 -32.45 -12.92 22.29
C ILE A 481 -33.35 -13.70 21.31
N ALA A 482 -34.60 -14.00 21.73
CA ALA A 482 -35.57 -14.70 20.89
C ALA A 482 -35.93 -13.91 19.61
N MET A 483 -36.01 -12.57 19.66
CA MET A 483 -36.21 -11.73 18.49
C MET A 483 -35.05 -11.87 17.51
N VAL A 484 -33.80 -11.85 17.96
CA VAL A 484 -32.64 -12.06 17.10
C VAL A 484 -32.66 -13.48 16.51
N ALA A 485 -33.02 -14.48 17.33
CA ALA A 485 -33.09 -15.87 16.92
C ALA A 485 -34.20 -16.18 15.90
N ALA A 486 -35.20 -15.32 15.75
CA ALA A 486 -36.23 -15.46 14.72
C ALA A 486 -35.63 -15.34 13.30
N HIS A 487 -34.52 -14.61 13.14
CA HIS A 487 -33.88 -14.34 11.85
C HIS A 487 -32.53 -15.02 11.67
N ARG A 488 -31.87 -15.44 12.76
CA ARG A 488 -30.51 -15.99 12.76
C ARG A 488 -30.38 -17.14 13.73
N GLN A 489 -29.38 -17.98 13.52
CA GLN A 489 -29.01 -18.97 14.52
C GLN A 489 -28.33 -18.27 15.71
N VAL A 490 -28.84 -18.53 16.93
CA VAL A 490 -28.28 -18.00 18.16
C VAL A 490 -27.92 -19.17 19.08
N LEU A 491 -26.69 -19.16 19.59
CA LEU A 491 -26.20 -20.01 20.65
C LEU A 491 -26.10 -19.17 21.91
N CYS A 492 -26.74 -19.58 23.00
CA CYS A 492 -26.71 -18.85 24.27
C CYS A 492 -26.41 -19.78 25.43
N ILE A 493 -25.40 -19.40 26.23
CA ILE A 493 -25.09 -20.08 27.49
C ILE A 493 -25.73 -19.30 28.62
N THR A 494 -26.54 -19.97 29.46
CA THR A 494 -27.25 -19.28 30.53
C THR A 494 -27.43 -20.18 31.78
N HIS A 495 -27.60 -19.53 32.93
CA HIS A 495 -28.01 -20.14 34.15
C HIS A 495 -29.42 -19.67 34.59
N LEU A 496 -30.06 -18.79 33.78
CA LEU A 496 -31.39 -18.23 34.12
C LEU A 496 -32.52 -18.99 33.43
N PRO A 497 -33.55 -19.44 34.17
CA PRO A 497 -34.68 -20.15 33.60
C PRO A 497 -35.50 -19.30 32.62
N GLN A 498 -35.54 -17.97 32.79
CA GLN A 498 -36.23 -17.03 31.90
C GLN A 498 -35.65 -17.05 30.49
N ILE A 499 -34.34 -17.23 30.36
CA ILE A 499 -33.69 -17.34 29.05
C ILE A 499 -33.84 -18.76 28.53
N ALA A 500 -33.63 -19.76 29.38
CA ALA A 500 -33.68 -21.18 29.01
C ALA A 500 -35.07 -21.60 28.46
N CYS A 501 -36.17 -21.03 28.97
CA CYS A 501 -37.52 -21.34 28.50
C CYS A 501 -37.76 -20.87 27.03
N MET A 502 -36.97 -19.91 26.52
CA MET A 502 -37.06 -19.44 25.14
C MET A 502 -36.34 -20.33 24.11
N ALA A 503 -35.68 -21.40 24.50
CA ALA A 503 -34.94 -22.28 23.58
C ALA A 503 -35.83 -22.84 22.46
N ASP A 504 -35.31 -22.95 21.23
CA ASP A 504 -35.81 -23.87 20.22
C ASP A 504 -35.20 -25.24 20.45
N THR A 505 -33.88 -25.31 20.64
CA THR A 505 -33.14 -26.50 21.04
C THR A 505 -32.46 -26.27 22.37
N HIS A 506 -32.79 -27.11 23.37
CA HIS A 506 -32.23 -27.00 24.71
C HIS A 506 -31.22 -28.12 24.95
N LEU A 507 -29.96 -27.76 25.08
CA LEU A 507 -28.83 -28.66 25.32
C LEU A 507 -28.44 -28.64 26.80
N TYR A 508 -28.19 -29.81 27.36
CA TYR A 508 -27.78 -29.95 28.76
C TYR A 508 -26.35 -30.48 28.87
N ILE A 509 -25.56 -29.81 29.67
CA ILE A 509 -24.17 -30.17 29.94
C ILE A 509 -24.10 -30.78 31.34
N SER A 510 -23.62 -32.03 31.43
CA SER A 510 -23.42 -32.74 32.70
C SER A 510 -21.98 -33.26 32.81
N LYS A 511 -21.54 -33.40 34.08
CA LYS A 511 -20.27 -34.04 34.42
C LYS A 511 -20.54 -35.47 34.90
N HIS A 512 -19.75 -36.38 34.40
CA HIS A 512 -19.71 -37.76 34.88
C HIS A 512 -18.28 -38.10 35.31
N VAL A 513 -18.14 -38.78 36.42
CA VAL A 513 -16.86 -39.31 36.89
C VAL A 513 -16.85 -40.81 36.63
N ILE A 514 -16.05 -41.25 35.67
CA ILE A 514 -15.86 -42.64 35.30
C ILE A 514 -14.38 -42.95 35.49
N ASP A 515 -14.04 -44.01 36.21
CA ASP A 515 -12.67 -44.46 36.50
C ASP A 515 -11.74 -43.36 37.02
N ASN A 516 -12.23 -42.54 37.95
CA ASN A 516 -11.51 -41.42 38.55
C ASN A 516 -11.12 -40.29 37.53
N GLN A 517 -11.72 -40.31 36.34
CA GLN A 517 -11.57 -39.25 35.33
C GLN A 517 -12.91 -38.53 35.14
N THR A 518 -12.86 -37.19 35.09
CA THR A 518 -14.03 -36.37 34.78
C THR A 518 -14.23 -36.31 33.27
N SER A 519 -15.41 -36.73 32.82
CA SER A 519 -15.88 -36.57 31.45
C SER A 519 -17.12 -35.69 31.40
N THR A 520 -17.25 -34.87 30.38
CA THR A 520 -18.41 -34.01 30.14
C THR A 520 -19.24 -34.58 29.00
N VAL A 521 -20.54 -34.69 29.21
CA VAL A 521 -21.51 -35.13 28.20
C VAL A 521 -22.46 -33.98 27.87
N ILE A 522 -22.82 -33.83 26.60
CA ILE A 522 -23.78 -32.83 26.12
C ILE A 522 -24.84 -33.56 25.32
N HIS A 523 -26.10 -33.33 25.62
CA HIS A 523 -27.23 -33.94 24.91
C HIS A 523 -28.42 -32.98 24.82
N PRO A 524 -29.24 -33.07 23.78
CA PRO A 524 -30.50 -32.33 23.69
C PRO A 524 -31.51 -32.87 24.69
N LEU A 525 -32.21 -31.95 25.36
CA LEU A 525 -33.27 -32.31 26.31
C LEU A 525 -34.57 -32.60 25.56
N THR A 526 -35.24 -33.70 25.94
CA THR A 526 -36.62 -33.96 25.56
C THR A 526 -37.58 -32.97 26.25
N THR A 527 -38.83 -32.88 25.79
CA THR A 527 -39.81 -31.93 26.35
C THR A 527 -40.00 -32.14 27.88
N GLY A 528 -40.00 -33.38 28.34
CA GLY A 528 -40.13 -33.67 29.77
C GLY A 528 -38.89 -33.28 30.59
N GLU A 529 -37.71 -33.58 30.07
CA GLU A 529 -36.42 -33.23 30.70
C GLU A 529 -36.25 -31.71 30.75
N ARG A 530 -36.66 -31.00 29.69
CA ARG A 530 -36.63 -29.54 29.62
C ARG A 530 -37.49 -28.90 30.74
N VAL A 531 -38.71 -29.41 31.01
CA VAL A 531 -39.55 -28.93 32.13
C VAL A 531 -38.83 -29.12 33.44
N ASN A 532 -38.24 -30.32 33.67
CA ASN A 532 -37.50 -30.64 34.88
C ASN A 532 -36.29 -29.72 35.10
N GLU A 533 -35.52 -29.47 34.04
CA GLU A 533 -34.32 -28.59 34.09
C GLU A 533 -34.71 -27.14 34.38
N ILE A 534 -35.74 -26.60 33.71
CA ILE A 534 -36.23 -25.24 34.00
C ILE A 534 -36.76 -25.12 35.42
N ALA A 535 -37.49 -26.12 35.91
CA ALA A 535 -37.95 -26.18 37.31
C ALA A 535 -36.78 -26.22 38.29
N ARG A 536 -35.73 -27.04 38.00
CA ARG A 536 -34.50 -27.11 38.79
C ARG A 536 -33.76 -25.76 38.81
N MET A 537 -33.67 -25.07 37.67
CA MET A 537 -33.04 -23.75 37.56
C MET A 537 -33.79 -22.67 38.35
N ALA A 538 -35.13 -22.78 38.42
CA ALA A 538 -35.98 -21.81 39.12
C ALA A 538 -36.04 -22.03 40.63
N SER A 539 -36.03 -23.31 41.12
CA SER A 539 -36.24 -23.66 42.50
C SER A 539 -35.03 -24.27 43.21
N GLY A 540 -33.94 -24.53 42.51
CA GLY A 540 -32.77 -25.25 42.99
C GLY A 540 -32.98 -26.77 42.99
N ALA A 541 -32.26 -27.50 43.87
CA ALA A 541 -32.21 -28.96 43.85
C ALA A 541 -33.57 -29.62 44.24
N ASN A 542 -34.43 -28.91 44.99
CA ASN A 542 -35.70 -29.43 45.41
C ASN A 542 -36.83 -29.04 44.47
N VAL A 543 -37.09 -29.88 43.48
CA VAL A 543 -38.15 -29.68 42.51
C VAL A 543 -39.50 -30.17 43.08
N SER A 544 -40.45 -29.23 43.28
CA SER A 544 -41.82 -29.50 43.69
C SER A 544 -42.77 -29.57 42.50
N SER A 545 -43.98 -30.07 42.69
CA SER A 545 -45.04 -30.04 41.66
C SER A 545 -45.35 -28.61 41.23
N ALA A 546 -45.36 -27.64 42.13
CA ALA A 546 -45.58 -26.24 41.84
C ALA A 546 -44.43 -25.65 40.96
N SER A 547 -43.18 -26.09 41.19
CA SER A 547 -42.05 -25.68 40.35
C SER A 547 -42.14 -26.22 38.91
N LEU A 548 -42.67 -27.46 38.76
CA LEU A 548 -42.92 -28.07 37.46
C LEU A 548 -44.02 -27.35 36.68
N ASP A 549 -45.13 -27.00 37.40
CA ASP A 549 -46.22 -26.25 36.76
C ASP A 549 -45.79 -24.85 36.33
N ASN A 550 -45.03 -24.14 37.17
CA ASN A 550 -44.43 -22.86 36.79
C ASN A 550 -43.49 -22.99 35.55
N ALA A 551 -42.66 -24.04 35.49
CA ALA A 551 -41.81 -24.29 34.34
C ALA A 551 -42.62 -24.53 33.05
N ARG A 552 -43.75 -25.25 33.12
CA ARG A 552 -44.67 -25.44 32.00
C ARG A 552 -45.28 -24.12 31.54
N GLU A 553 -45.73 -23.28 32.47
CA GLU A 553 -46.26 -21.94 32.14
C GLU A 553 -45.23 -21.06 31.50
N MET A 554 -43.97 -21.06 31.98
CA MET A 554 -42.88 -20.30 31.37
C MET A 554 -42.59 -20.75 29.92
N ILE A 555 -42.57 -22.05 29.66
CA ILE A 555 -42.36 -22.61 28.31
C ILE A 555 -43.54 -22.24 27.39
N ALA A 556 -44.78 -22.35 27.89
CA ALA A 556 -45.97 -21.99 27.12
C ALA A 556 -45.98 -20.50 26.74
N TYR A 557 -45.68 -19.61 27.68
CA TYR A 557 -45.52 -18.18 27.44
C TYR A 557 -44.44 -17.90 26.37
N ALA A 558 -43.28 -18.54 26.49
CA ALA A 558 -42.20 -18.42 25.55
C ALA A 558 -42.61 -18.82 24.12
N GLY A 559 -43.40 -19.89 23.98
CA GLY A 559 -43.95 -20.33 22.69
C GLY A 559 -44.82 -19.28 22.01
N VAL A 560 -45.76 -18.67 22.78
CA VAL A 560 -46.63 -17.61 22.25
C VAL A 560 -45.82 -16.39 21.79
N LYS A 561 -44.86 -15.95 22.59
CA LYS A 561 -44.00 -14.80 22.28
C LYS A 561 -43.13 -15.04 21.03
N LYS A 562 -42.59 -16.21 20.88
CA LYS A 562 -41.78 -16.55 19.69
C LYS A 562 -42.58 -16.53 18.40
N GLU A 563 -43.85 -16.98 18.42
CA GLU A 563 -44.74 -16.90 17.27
C GLU A 563 -45.10 -15.45 16.92
N GLU A 564 -45.23 -14.56 17.91
CA GLU A 564 -45.39 -13.12 17.67
C GLU A 564 -44.17 -12.53 16.96
N TYR A 565 -42.94 -12.89 17.37
CA TYR A 565 -41.71 -12.38 16.79
C TYR A 565 -41.49 -12.87 15.36
N LYS A 566 -41.81 -14.12 15.04
CA LYS A 566 -41.76 -14.67 13.68
C LYS A 566 -42.74 -13.99 12.71
N LYS A 567 -43.88 -13.50 13.20
CA LYS A 567 -44.90 -12.81 12.37
C LYS A 567 -44.60 -11.34 12.14
N ASN A 568 -43.88 -10.69 13.05
CA ASN A 568 -43.60 -9.23 13.01
C ASN A 568 -42.21 -8.90 12.46
N GLY A 569 -41.43 -9.85 12.01
CA GLY A 569 -40.13 -9.72 11.37
C GLY A 569 -40.16 -10.16 9.91
#